data_3679636c505727e414d14258c5662d74
#
_entry.id   3679636c505727e414d14258c5662d74
#
_cell.length_a   1.000
_cell.length_b   1.000
_cell.length_c   1.000
_cell.angle_alpha   90.00
_cell.angle_beta   90.00
_cell.angle_gamma   90.00
#
_symmetry.space_group_name_H-M   'P 1'
#
loop_
_entity.id
_entity.type
_entity.pdbx_description
1 polymer ?
#
loop_
_entity_poly.entity_id
_entity_poly.type
_entity_poly.pdbx_seq_one_letter_code
_entity_poly.pdbx_strand_id
1 'polypeptide(L)'
;MISFLARIKFAPGDSAEIDESLRILATASRQEPGCVSYIPHRVEDDPDTVLFYEQYQDEKALEAHHNSKHFKEFFTSALQQKIQEPKIEKLVALI
;
A
#
# COMPACT_ATOMS: atom_id res chain seq x y z
N MET A 1 -11.49 13.58 -4.49
CA MET A 1 -10.21 12.98 -4.09
C MET A 1 -10.48 11.83 -3.14
N ILE A 2 -9.76 10.75 -3.31
CA ILE A 2 -9.93 9.54 -2.51
C ILE A 2 -8.72 9.38 -1.62
N SER A 3 -8.92 9.26 -0.30
CA SER A 3 -7.84 9.10 0.68
C SER A 3 -8.18 7.97 1.63
N PHE A 4 -7.18 7.15 1.97
CA PHE A 4 -7.41 6.08 2.93
C PHE A 4 -6.09 5.60 3.55
N LEU A 5 -6.23 4.90 4.67
CA LEU A 5 -5.17 4.12 5.28
C LEU A 5 -5.45 2.65 5.03
N ALA A 6 -4.41 1.90 4.67
CA ALA A 6 -4.49 0.45 4.53
C ALA A 6 -3.49 -0.18 5.50
N ARG A 7 -3.96 -1.07 6.36
CA ARG A 7 -3.13 -1.73 7.37
C ARG A 7 -3.03 -3.22 7.04
N ILE A 8 -1.80 -3.69 6.87
CA ILE A 8 -1.53 -5.10 6.53
C ILE A 8 -0.51 -5.66 7.50
N LYS A 9 -0.82 -6.82 8.09
CA LYS A 9 0.12 -7.53 8.95
C LYS A 9 0.67 -8.75 8.21
N PHE A 10 2.00 -8.84 8.17
CA PHE A 10 2.73 -9.92 7.51
C PHE A 10 3.28 -10.92 8.52
N ALA A 11 3.65 -12.10 8.04
CA ALA A 11 4.30 -13.10 8.88
C ALA A 11 5.68 -12.59 9.31
N PRO A 12 6.11 -12.90 10.55
CA PRO A 12 7.43 -12.48 11.02
C PRO A 12 8.57 -13.09 10.20
N GLY A 13 9.68 -12.36 10.10
CA GLY A 13 10.92 -12.88 9.55
C GLY A 13 11.33 -12.39 8.19
N ASP A 14 10.37 -11.82 7.40
CA ASP A 14 10.64 -11.40 6.03
C ASP A 14 10.66 -9.88 5.85
N SER A 15 10.88 -9.13 6.93
CA SER A 15 10.73 -7.67 6.90
C SER A 15 11.67 -6.97 5.91
N ALA A 16 12.90 -7.43 5.75
CA ALA A 16 13.84 -6.80 4.82
C ALA A 16 13.40 -6.98 3.36
N GLU A 17 12.92 -8.17 3.01
CA GLU A 17 12.42 -8.47 1.68
C GLU A 17 11.13 -7.69 1.38
N ILE A 18 10.25 -7.62 2.36
CA ILE A 18 9.02 -6.84 2.26
C ILE A 18 9.34 -5.36 2.09
N ASP A 19 10.28 -4.82 2.83
CA ASP A 19 10.69 -3.41 2.71
C ASP A 19 11.17 -3.09 1.30
N GLU A 20 11.99 -3.96 0.71
CA GLU A 20 12.48 -3.74 -0.65
C GLU A 20 11.33 -3.78 -1.66
N SER A 21 10.44 -4.75 -1.53
CA SER A 21 9.26 -4.86 -2.39
C SER A 21 8.36 -3.62 -2.26
N LEU A 22 8.22 -3.09 -1.04
CA LEU A 22 7.43 -1.89 -0.80
C LEU A 22 8.05 -0.65 -1.44
N ARG A 23 9.38 -0.54 -1.41
CA ARG A 23 10.06 0.58 -2.09
C ARG A 23 9.83 0.55 -3.58
N ILE A 24 9.92 -0.63 -4.18
CA ILE A 24 9.65 -0.82 -5.62
C ILE A 24 8.21 -0.46 -5.94
N LEU A 25 7.26 -0.98 -5.15
CA LEU A 25 5.84 -0.69 -5.34
C LEU A 25 5.54 0.80 -5.20
N ALA A 26 6.07 1.44 -4.18
CA ALA A 26 5.83 2.86 -3.94
C ALA A 26 6.40 3.73 -5.06
N THR A 27 7.60 3.42 -5.53
CA THR A 27 8.21 4.16 -6.62
C THR A 27 7.38 4.08 -7.89
N ALA A 28 6.91 2.88 -8.25
CA ALA A 28 6.06 2.69 -9.42
C ALA A 28 4.69 3.36 -9.25
N SER A 29 4.09 3.23 -8.06
CA SER A 29 2.76 3.80 -7.79
C SER A 29 2.77 5.33 -7.89
N ARG A 30 3.82 5.97 -7.42
CA ARG A 30 3.96 7.42 -7.48
C ARG A 30 4.10 7.96 -8.90
N GLN A 31 4.44 7.12 -9.86
CA GLN A 31 4.50 7.50 -11.27
C GLN A 31 3.15 7.45 -11.96
N GLU A 32 2.14 6.89 -11.33
CA GLU A 32 0.79 6.82 -11.90
C GLU A 32 0.17 8.21 -11.98
N PRO A 33 -0.45 8.58 -13.13
CA PRO A 33 -0.92 9.95 -13.33
C PRO A 33 -1.91 10.48 -12.30
N GLY A 34 -2.72 9.61 -11.71
CA GLY A 34 -3.72 10.01 -10.72
C GLY A 34 -3.33 9.78 -9.28
N CYS A 35 -2.13 9.29 -9.03
CA CYS A 35 -1.65 9.06 -7.67
C CYS A 35 -1.12 10.36 -7.06
N VAL A 36 -1.76 10.82 -5.99
CA VAL A 36 -1.36 12.04 -5.29
C VAL A 36 -0.36 11.73 -4.18
N SER A 37 -0.61 10.66 -3.43
CA SER A 37 0.30 10.21 -2.37
C SER A 37 0.27 8.69 -2.28
N TYR A 38 1.43 8.10 -2.05
CA TYR A 38 1.56 6.67 -1.81
C TYR A 38 2.76 6.47 -0.90
N ILE A 39 2.50 6.28 0.40
CA ILE A 39 3.56 6.23 1.40
C ILE A 39 3.37 5.02 2.31
N PRO A 40 4.08 3.92 2.05
CA PRO A 40 4.08 2.81 3.00
C PRO A 40 4.93 3.15 4.22
N HIS A 41 4.44 2.74 5.38
CA HIS A 41 5.11 2.94 6.65
C HIS A 41 5.22 1.63 7.38
N ARG A 42 6.36 1.38 8.00
CA ARG A 42 6.44 0.34 9.00
C ARG A 42 5.98 0.93 10.32
N VAL A 43 5.15 0.19 11.04
CA VAL A 43 4.69 0.63 12.36
C VAL A 43 5.85 0.46 13.34
N GLU A 44 6.20 1.53 14.06
CA GLU A 44 7.39 1.57 14.90
C GLU A 44 7.45 0.45 15.94
N ASP A 45 6.35 0.19 16.63
CA ASP A 45 6.29 -0.81 17.68
C ASP A 45 5.81 -2.18 17.22
N ASP A 46 5.58 -2.36 15.91
CA ASP A 46 5.11 -3.61 15.33
C ASP A 46 5.76 -3.79 13.95
N PRO A 47 6.98 -4.34 13.90
CA PRO A 47 7.75 -4.41 12.66
C PRO A 47 7.15 -5.29 11.57
N ASP A 48 6.16 -6.13 11.91
CA ASP A 48 5.49 -6.98 10.93
C ASP A 48 4.26 -6.31 10.31
N THR A 49 3.92 -5.10 10.76
CA THR A 49 2.77 -4.36 10.25
C THR A 49 3.22 -3.19 9.38
N VAL A 50 2.57 -3.06 8.23
CA VAL A 50 2.77 -1.95 7.31
C VAL A 50 1.48 -1.16 7.20
N LEU A 51 1.59 0.15 7.30
CA LEU A 51 0.48 1.07 7.15
C LEU A 51 0.74 1.91 5.89
N PHE A 52 -0.20 1.85 4.94
CA PHE A 52 -0.11 2.62 3.71
C PHE A 52 -0.99 3.85 3.82
N TYR A 53 -0.45 5.04 3.60
CA TYR A 53 -1.25 6.21 3.34
C TYR A 53 -1.33 6.42 1.84
N GLU A 54 -2.55 6.45 1.29
CA GLU A 54 -2.76 6.54 -0.16
C GLU A 54 -3.78 7.61 -0.47
N GLN A 55 -3.51 8.36 -1.54
CA GLN A 55 -4.43 9.38 -2.02
C GLN A 55 -4.42 9.40 -3.54
N TYR A 56 -5.62 9.39 -4.13
CA TYR A 56 -5.83 9.37 -5.58
C TYR A 56 -6.77 10.50 -5.98
N GLN A 57 -6.61 11.00 -7.19
CA GLN A 57 -7.45 12.10 -7.69
C GLN A 57 -8.92 11.71 -7.77
N ASP A 58 -9.21 10.46 -8.18
CA ASP A 58 -10.57 9.98 -8.38
C ASP A 58 -10.62 8.45 -8.38
N GLU A 59 -11.83 7.90 -8.54
CA GLU A 59 -12.04 6.44 -8.60
C GLU A 59 -11.30 5.79 -9.76
N LYS A 60 -11.20 6.46 -10.90
CA LYS A 60 -10.50 5.91 -12.06
C LYS A 60 -9.02 5.73 -11.78
N ALA A 61 -8.41 6.68 -11.08
CA ALA A 61 -7.00 6.59 -10.71
C ALA A 61 -6.77 5.42 -9.74
N LEU A 62 -7.65 5.23 -8.76
CA LEU A 62 -7.56 4.10 -7.84
C LEU A 62 -7.73 2.78 -8.57
N GLU A 63 -8.71 2.69 -9.47
CA GLU A 63 -8.92 1.49 -10.27
C GLU A 63 -7.71 1.17 -11.15
N ALA A 64 -7.12 2.19 -11.79
CA ALA A 64 -5.91 2.02 -12.59
C ALA A 64 -4.75 1.50 -11.74
N HIS A 65 -4.61 1.98 -10.49
CA HIS A 65 -3.60 1.49 -9.56
C HIS A 65 -3.81 -0.01 -9.27
N HIS A 66 -5.04 -0.42 -8.97
CA HIS A 66 -5.36 -1.82 -8.67
C HIS A 66 -5.15 -2.75 -9.87
N ASN A 67 -5.24 -2.21 -11.09
CA ASN A 67 -5.02 -2.97 -12.32
C ASN A 67 -3.57 -2.91 -12.81
N SER A 68 -2.71 -2.18 -12.13
CA SER A 68 -1.32 -2.02 -12.54
C SER A 68 -0.53 -3.31 -12.33
N LYS A 69 0.52 -3.46 -13.15
CA LYS A 69 1.41 -4.60 -13.04
C LYS A 69 2.13 -4.64 -11.70
N HIS A 70 2.63 -3.50 -11.24
CA HIS A 70 3.37 -3.43 -9.98
C HIS A 70 2.49 -3.77 -8.77
N PHE A 71 1.22 -3.35 -8.76
CA PHE A 71 0.28 -3.73 -7.71
C PHE A 71 0.06 -5.24 -7.69
N LYS A 72 -0.23 -5.81 -8.86
CA LYS A 72 -0.51 -7.24 -8.98
C LYS A 72 0.69 -8.09 -8.61
N GLU A 73 1.88 -7.70 -9.05
CA GLU A 73 3.11 -8.43 -8.71
C GLU A 73 3.38 -8.42 -7.21
N PHE A 74 3.25 -7.25 -6.56
CA PHE A 74 3.44 -7.17 -5.12
C PHE A 74 2.45 -8.05 -4.38
N PHE A 75 1.16 -7.90 -4.68
CA PHE A 75 0.13 -8.63 -3.95
C PHE A 75 0.08 -10.11 -4.29
N THR A 76 0.54 -10.54 -5.44
CA THR A 76 0.68 -11.96 -5.75
C THR A 76 1.77 -12.61 -4.88
N SER A 77 2.88 -11.93 -4.68
CA SER A 77 3.99 -12.46 -3.87
C SER A 77 3.80 -12.24 -2.38
N ALA A 78 3.31 -11.06 -1.97
CA ALA A 78 3.23 -10.68 -0.56
C ALA A 78 1.95 -11.16 0.15
N LEU A 79 0.86 -11.39 -0.59
CA LEU A 79 -0.38 -11.85 0.03
C LEU A 79 -0.25 -13.20 0.70
N GLN A 80 0.69 -14.02 0.24
CA GLN A 80 0.95 -15.31 0.87
C GLN A 80 1.57 -15.16 2.26
N GLN A 81 2.12 -13.99 2.56
CA GLN A 81 2.80 -13.69 3.82
C GLN A 81 1.92 -12.92 4.80
N LYS A 82 0.77 -12.44 4.36
CA LYS A 82 -0.14 -11.73 5.27
C LYS A 82 -0.81 -12.72 6.22
N ILE A 83 -0.92 -12.35 7.48
CA ILE A 83 -1.53 -13.20 8.51
C ILE A 83 -2.90 -12.71 8.97
N GLN A 84 -3.33 -11.55 8.46
CA GLN A 84 -4.65 -10.99 8.71
C GLN A 84 -5.18 -10.33 7.46
N GLU A 85 -6.50 -10.24 7.31
CA GLU A 85 -7.08 -9.49 6.22
C GLU A 85 -6.72 -8.01 6.34
N PRO A 86 -6.41 -7.34 5.23
CA PRO A 86 -6.13 -5.91 5.25
C PRO A 86 -7.29 -5.12 5.83
N LYS A 87 -6.99 -4.11 6.63
CA LYS A 87 -7.98 -3.19 7.17
C LYS A 87 -7.85 -1.86 6.46
N ILE A 88 -8.96 -1.41 5.88
CA ILE A 88 -9.01 -0.15 5.15
C ILE A 88 -9.82 0.86 5.94
N GLU A 89 -9.24 2.03 6.15
CA GLU A 89 -9.91 3.14 6.82
C GLU A 89 -10.00 4.31 5.86
N LYS A 90 -11.22 4.61 5.41
CA LYS A 90 -11.44 5.71 4.48
C LYS A 90 -11.35 7.03 5.21
N LEU A 91 -10.72 8.01 4.58
CA LEU A 91 -10.45 9.32 5.18
C LEU A 91 -11.12 10.42 4.37
N VAL A 92 -11.51 11.49 5.06
CA VAL A 92 -12.03 12.69 4.43
C VAL A 92 -11.11 13.84 4.83
N ALA A 93 -10.48 14.48 3.85
CA ALA A 93 -9.60 15.61 4.11
C ALA A 93 -10.43 16.80 4.62
N LEU A 94 -9.92 17.49 5.64
CA LEU A 94 -10.58 18.66 6.22
C LEU A 94 -10.07 19.98 5.63
N ILE A 95 -8.99 19.91 4.87
CA ILE A 95 -8.41 21.09 4.22
C ILE A 95 -8.03 20.78 2.79
#